data_fc6db9aac3e01878f6ac1fb4b4ea52a4
#
_entry.id   fc6db9aac3e01878f6ac1fb4b4ea52a4
#
_cell.length_a   1.000
_cell.length_b   1.000
_cell.length_c   1.000
_cell.angle_alpha   90.00
_cell.angle_beta   90.00
_cell.angle_gamma   90.00
#
_symmetry.space_group_name_H-M   'P 1'
#
loop_
_entity.id
_entity.type
_entity.pdbx_description
1 polymer ?
#
loop_
_entity_poly.entity_id
_entity_poly.type
_entity_poly.pdbx_seq_one_letter_code
_entity_poly.pdbx_strand_id
1 'polypeptide(L)'
;MGGLVAPAVAGGDEGAPARPVVLFGLDDVLVYGEPMQVFLRQRLRAASWRWPLLLACLPWLLVRALMSRARLRATLGRLALLGVHEARYQHLVDDFAAGLVRRSRSCSRDGLRALRHCMAAGQRVVVVTACEQRLAQAIFHELGLAEVEVLASNWRDGWSGMRQAQANLGAEKVRLLARHGLQDCVAAYSASLLDVPMWRLAAQAVLVNGTPGCCRRLEQALGHAVTRVAWH
;
A
#
# COMPACT_ATOMS: atom_id res chain seq x y z
N MET A 1 39.32 36.32 -23.47
CA MET A 1 39.03 36.41 -22.02
C MET A 1 37.62 35.90 -21.77
N GLY A 2 37.51 34.64 -21.51
CA GLY A 2 36.23 33.96 -21.25
C GLY A 2 36.04 33.78 -19.77
N GLY A 3 34.99 34.40 -19.19
CA GLY A 3 34.60 34.20 -17.81
C GLY A 3 33.72 32.98 -17.70
N LEU A 4 34.17 31.91 -17.05
CA LEU A 4 33.35 30.81 -16.61
C LEU A 4 32.40 31.29 -15.50
N VAL A 5 31.11 31.27 -15.74
CA VAL A 5 30.08 31.40 -14.71
C VAL A 5 29.85 30.01 -14.15
N ALA A 6 30.21 29.79 -12.87
CA ALA A 6 29.88 28.57 -12.13
C ALA A 6 28.36 28.50 -11.87
N PRO A 7 27.71 27.33 -11.95
CA PRO A 7 26.32 27.18 -11.58
C PRO A 7 26.17 27.33 -10.07
N ALA A 8 25.23 28.18 -9.65
CA ALA A 8 24.82 28.34 -8.27
C ALA A 8 24.28 27.02 -7.73
N VAL A 9 24.93 26.51 -6.68
CA VAL A 9 24.43 25.41 -5.87
C VAL A 9 23.15 25.91 -5.19
N ALA A 10 22.02 25.32 -5.54
CA ALA A 10 20.77 25.57 -4.86
C ALA A 10 20.94 25.17 -3.38
N GLY A 11 20.79 26.17 -2.49
CA GLY A 11 20.86 26.01 -1.05
C GLY A 11 19.81 24.99 -0.60
N GLY A 12 20.27 23.95 0.09
CA GLY A 12 19.41 23.06 0.84
C GLY A 12 18.69 23.86 1.92
N ASP A 13 17.43 23.57 2.09
CA ASP A 13 16.57 24.10 3.16
C ASP A 13 17.05 23.53 4.51
N GLU A 14 18.12 24.12 5.04
CA GLU A 14 18.68 23.79 6.35
C GLU A 14 17.92 24.60 7.41
N GLY A 15 16.94 23.96 8.09
CA GLY A 15 16.48 24.52 9.34
C GLY A 15 15.04 24.31 9.78
N ALA A 16 14.15 23.72 8.99
CA ALA A 16 12.83 23.38 9.52
C ALA A 16 12.93 22.08 10.34
N PRO A 17 12.43 22.03 11.61
CA PRO A 17 12.45 20.80 12.40
C PRO A 17 11.72 19.70 11.62
N ALA A 18 12.37 18.55 11.45
CA ALA A 18 11.82 17.43 10.71
C ALA A 18 10.44 17.10 11.24
N ARG A 19 9.41 17.18 10.38
CA ARG A 19 8.02 16.89 10.77
C ARG A 19 7.91 15.46 11.29
N PRO A 20 7.29 15.24 12.46
CA PRO A 20 7.13 13.89 12.99
C PRO A 20 6.36 13.02 11.99
N VAL A 21 6.89 11.83 11.69
CA VAL A 21 6.36 10.93 10.68
C VAL A 21 5.41 9.92 11.32
N VAL A 22 4.25 9.72 10.69
CA VAL A 22 3.29 8.69 11.09
C VAL A 22 2.98 7.79 9.89
N LEU A 23 3.09 6.48 10.10
CA LEU A 23 2.86 5.47 9.07
C LEU A 23 1.47 4.86 9.22
N PHE A 24 0.74 4.74 8.11
CA PHE A 24 -0.55 4.06 8.05
C PHE A 24 -0.50 2.91 7.03
N GLY A 25 -1.05 1.76 7.41
CA GLY A 25 -1.44 0.74 6.45
C GLY A 25 -2.70 1.17 5.69
N LEU A 26 -2.91 0.66 4.48
CA LEU A 26 -4.16 0.86 3.74
C LEU A 26 -5.16 -0.26 4.06
N ASP A 27 -4.71 -1.50 3.89
CA ASP A 27 -5.51 -2.72 3.95
C ASP A 27 -5.97 -2.99 5.39
N ASP A 28 -7.28 -3.10 5.62
CA ASP A 28 -7.95 -3.29 6.93
C ASP A 28 -7.68 -2.19 7.98
N VAL A 29 -7.05 -1.08 7.58
CA VAL A 29 -6.81 0.11 8.42
C VAL A 29 -7.63 1.29 7.96
N LEU A 30 -7.45 1.71 6.71
CA LEU A 30 -8.18 2.82 6.09
C LEU A 30 -9.28 2.34 5.16
N VAL A 31 -9.08 1.20 4.51
CA VAL A 31 -10.05 0.55 3.63
C VAL A 31 -10.23 -0.89 4.11
N TYR A 32 -11.48 -1.35 4.22
CA TYR A 32 -11.77 -2.72 4.65
C TYR A 32 -11.41 -3.73 3.55
N GLY A 33 -10.69 -4.76 3.96
CA GLY A 33 -10.17 -5.79 3.08
C GLY A 33 -8.93 -5.35 2.29
N GLU A 34 -8.62 -6.09 1.24
CA GLU A 34 -7.49 -5.83 0.34
C GLU A 34 -8.00 -5.28 -1.01
N PRO A 35 -7.99 -3.94 -1.27
CA PRO A 35 -8.55 -3.33 -2.48
C PRO A 35 -8.01 -3.95 -3.78
N MET A 36 -6.71 -4.21 -3.83
CA MET A 36 -6.08 -4.85 -5.00
C MET A 36 -6.65 -6.24 -5.29
N GLN A 37 -6.93 -7.04 -4.27
CA GLN A 37 -7.54 -8.37 -4.48
C GLN A 37 -8.98 -8.25 -4.98
N VAL A 38 -9.75 -7.32 -4.44
CA VAL A 38 -11.12 -7.07 -4.89
C VAL A 38 -11.12 -6.62 -6.35
N PHE A 39 -10.25 -5.70 -6.72
CA PHE A 39 -10.05 -5.23 -8.09
C PHE A 39 -9.72 -6.40 -9.05
N LEU A 40 -8.71 -7.19 -8.73
CA LEU A 40 -8.31 -8.34 -9.57
C LEU A 40 -9.43 -9.38 -9.71
N ARG A 41 -10.17 -9.68 -8.62
CA ARG A 41 -11.32 -10.58 -8.68
C ARG A 41 -12.43 -10.05 -9.60
N GLN A 42 -12.72 -8.75 -9.55
CA GLN A 42 -13.68 -8.13 -10.48
C GLN A 42 -13.21 -8.25 -11.93
N ARG A 43 -11.91 -8.02 -12.19
CA ARG A 43 -11.32 -8.16 -13.53
C ARG A 43 -11.40 -9.59 -14.07
N LEU A 44 -11.13 -10.58 -13.23
CA LEU A 44 -11.26 -11.99 -13.59
C LEU A 44 -12.73 -12.37 -13.91
N ARG A 45 -13.69 -11.87 -13.11
CA ARG A 45 -15.12 -12.14 -13.32
C ARG A 45 -15.68 -11.44 -14.56
N ALA A 46 -15.23 -10.22 -14.86
CA ALA A 46 -15.70 -9.44 -15.99
C ALA A 46 -15.26 -10.00 -17.36
N ALA A 47 -14.29 -10.88 -17.41
CA ALA A 47 -13.77 -11.46 -18.64
C ALA A 47 -13.94 -12.98 -18.65
N SER A 48 -15.12 -13.45 -19.09
CA SER A 48 -15.47 -14.87 -19.12
C SER A 48 -14.48 -15.74 -19.93
N TRP A 49 -13.88 -15.19 -20.98
CA TRP A 49 -12.85 -15.88 -21.79
C TRP A 49 -11.57 -16.23 -21.02
N ARG A 50 -11.33 -15.63 -19.84
CA ARG A 50 -10.18 -15.92 -18.97
C ARG A 50 -10.37 -17.19 -18.14
N TRP A 51 -11.62 -17.68 -17.97
CA TRP A 51 -11.88 -18.89 -17.21
C TRP A 51 -11.20 -20.15 -17.79
N PRO A 52 -11.26 -20.39 -19.11
CA PRO A 52 -10.50 -21.49 -19.70
C PRO A 52 -8.99 -21.40 -19.45
N LEU A 53 -8.43 -20.18 -19.52
CA LEU A 53 -7.02 -19.96 -19.22
C LEU A 53 -6.68 -20.22 -17.75
N LEU A 54 -7.54 -19.82 -16.82
CA LEU A 54 -7.38 -20.12 -15.39
C LEU A 54 -7.40 -21.64 -15.14
N LEU A 55 -8.32 -22.37 -15.77
CA LEU A 55 -8.41 -23.84 -15.69
C LEU A 55 -7.14 -24.50 -16.27
N ALA A 56 -6.68 -24.06 -17.43
CA ALA A 56 -5.46 -24.59 -18.06
C ALA A 56 -4.20 -24.29 -17.19
N CYS A 57 -4.16 -23.16 -16.51
CA CYS A 57 -3.07 -22.77 -15.62
C CYS A 57 -3.20 -23.34 -14.20
N LEU A 58 -4.26 -24.05 -13.87
CA LEU A 58 -4.55 -24.53 -12.51
C LEU A 58 -3.41 -25.34 -11.88
N PRO A 59 -2.78 -26.34 -12.57
CA PRO A 59 -1.67 -27.09 -11.99
C PRO A 59 -0.50 -26.18 -11.61
N TRP A 60 -0.19 -25.22 -12.48
CA TRP A 60 0.88 -24.26 -12.24
C TRP A 60 0.56 -23.27 -11.13
N LEU A 61 -0.71 -22.84 -11.02
CA LEU A 61 -1.18 -22.00 -9.91
C LEU A 61 -1.06 -22.73 -8.57
N LEU A 62 -1.35 -24.04 -8.52
CA LEU A 62 -1.18 -24.85 -7.32
C LEU A 62 0.30 -24.94 -6.90
N VAL A 63 1.21 -25.17 -7.83
CA VAL A 63 2.66 -25.14 -7.55
C VAL A 63 3.08 -23.77 -7.02
N ARG A 64 2.59 -22.68 -7.62
CA ARG A 64 2.87 -21.31 -7.14
C ARG A 64 2.30 -21.04 -5.75
N ALA A 65 1.13 -21.55 -5.43
CA ALA A 65 0.51 -21.44 -4.11
C ALA A 65 1.34 -22.15 -3.03
N LEU A 66 1.86 -23.35 -3.34
CA LEU A 66 2.74 -24.10 -2.45
C LEU A 66 4.09 -23.39 -2.23
N MET A 67 4.64 -22.74 -3.26
CA MET A 67 5.92 -22.04 -3.15
C MET A 67 5.84 -20.73 -2.38
N SER A 68 4.85 -19.88 -2.67
CA SER A 68 4.71 -18.56 -2.03
C SER A 68 3.40 -17.88 -2.41
N ARG A 69 2.70 -17.36 -1.39
CA ARG A 69 1.49 -16.53 -1.59
C ARG A 69 1.76 -15.29 -2.45
N ALA A 70 2.96 -14.70 -2.33
CA ALA A 70 3.34 -13.54 -3.15
C ALA A 70 3.46 -13.91 -4.63
N ARG A 71 4.06 -15.06 -4.95
CA ARG A 71 4.17 -15.55 -6.33
C ARG A 71 2.81 -15.89 -6.92
N LEU A 72 1.91 -16.49 -6.13
CA LEU A 72 0.53 -16.74 -6.55
C LEU A 72 -0.21 -15.43 -6.88
N ARG A 73 -0.14 -14.44 -5.98
CA ARG A 73 -0.77 -13.11 -6.19
C ARG A 73 -0.24 -12.44 -7.47
N ALA A 74 1.08 -12.47 -7.70
CA ALA A 74 1.68 -11.89 -8.91
C ALA A 74 1.19 -12.60 -10.18
N THR A 75 1.04 -13.93 -10.14
CA THR A 75 0.52 -14.72 -11.28
C THR A 75 -0.94 -14.43 -11.55
N LEU A 76 -1.78 -14.41 -10.51
CA LEU A 76 -3.19 -14.06 -10.64
C LEU A 76 -3.38 -12.63 -11.15
N GLY A 77 -2.53 -11.69 -10.70
CA GLY A 77 -2.51 -10.33 -11.21
C GLY A 77 -2.22 -10.27 -12.71
N ARG A 78 -1.23 -11.03 -13.20
CA ARG A 78 -0.92 -11.12 -14.63
C ARG A 78 -2.08 -11.69 -15.45
N LEU A 79 -2.74 -12.73 -14.97
CA LEU A 79 -3.91 -13.32 -15.64
C LEU A 79 -5.11 -12.37 -15.64
N ALA A 80 -5.34 -11.67 -14.53
CA ALA A 80 -6.42 -10.70 -14.40
C ALA A 80 -6.24 -9.48 -15.31
N LEU A 81 -5.00 -9.09 -15.60
CA LEU A 81 -4.64 -7.93 -16.40
C LEU A 81 -4.05 -8.28 -17.76
N LEU A 82 -4.22 -9.53 -18.22
CA LEU A 82 -3.80 -9.96 -19.54
C LEU A 82 -4.49 -9.10 -20.62
N GLY A 83 -3.70 -8.50 -21.52
CA GLY A 83 -4.18 -7.60 -22.56
C GLY A 83 -4.67 -6.22 -22.05
N VAL A 84 -4.44 -5.90 -20.78
CA VAL A 84 -4.73 -4.59 -20.21
C VAL A 84 -3.45 -3.78 -20.15
N HIS A 85 -3.31 -2.81 -21.05
CA HIS A 85 -2.20 -1.87 -21.13
C HIS A 85 -2.45 -0.60 -20.33
N GLU A 86 -1.42 0.22 -20.18
CA GLU A 86 -1.33 1.39 -19.33
C GLU A 86 -2.59 2.28 -19.33
N ALA A 87 -2.99 2.81 -20.49
CA ALA A 87 -4.13 3.73 -20.58
C ALA A 87 -5.45 3.10 -20.12
N ARG A 88 -5.71 1.86 -20.57
CA ARG A 88 -6.90 1.13 -20.14
C ARG A 88 -6.85 0.77 -18.66
N TYR A 89 -5.66 0.47 -18.14
CA TYR A 89 -5.47 0.17 -16.72
C TYR A 89 -5.84 1.36 -15.86
N GLN A 90 -5.39 2.58 -16.23
CA GLN A 90 -5.71 3.79 -15.50
C GLN A 90 -7.22 4.01 -15.38
N HIS A 91 -7.97 3.96 -16.49
CA HIS A 91 -9.43 4.07 -16.45
C HIS A 91 -10.10 3.04 -15.55
N LEU A 92 -9.63 1.79 -15.59
CA LEU A 92 -10.19 0.72 -14.76
C LEU A 92 -9.92 0.94 -13.27
N VAL A 93 -8.78 1.53 -12.94
CA VAL A 93 -8.39 1.88 -11.57
C VAL A 93 -9.24 3.03 -11.05
N ASP A 94 -9.42 4.07 -11.86
CA ASP A 94 -10.23 5.25 -11.50
C ASP A 94 -11.69 4.86 -11.29
N ASP A 95 -12.29 4.11 -12.22
CA ASP A 95 -13.65 3.59 -12.09
C ASP A 95 -13.83 2.72 -10.84
N PHE A 96 -12.84 1.88 -10.55
CA PHE A 96 -12.88 1.02 -9.37
C PHE A 96 -12.78 1.83 -8.08
N ALA A 97 -11.86 2.80 -8.00
CA ALA A 97 -11.67 3.65 -6.84
C ALA A 97 -12.93 4.46 -6.53
N ALA A 98 -13.52 5.11 -7.54
CA ALA A 98 -14.79 5.81 -7.41
C ALA A 98 -15.92 4.88 -6.93
N GLY A 99 -16.03 3.69 -7.51
CA GLY A 99 -17.00 2.68 -7.08
C GLY A 99 -16.77 2.14 -5.68
N LEU A 100 -15.50 2.02 -5.25
CA LEU A 100 -15.13 1.56 -3.91
C LEU A 100 -15.53 2.60 -2.86
N VAL A 101 -15.14 3.87 -3.06
CA VAL A 101 -15.36 4.95 -2.09
C VAL A 101 -16.86 5.27 -1.93
N ARG A 102 -17.66 5.15 -2.99
CA ARG A 102 -19.12 5.35 -2.95
C ARG A 102 -19.87 4.25 -2.17
N ARG A 103 -19.27 3.08 -1.98
CA ARG A 103 -19.91 2.01 -1.20
C ARG A 103 -19.90 2.36 0.28
N SER A 104 -21.07 2.33 0.90
CA SER A 104 -21.16 2.46 2.35
C SER A 104 -20.32 1.36 3.03
N ARG A 105 -19.55 1.71 4.03
CA ARG A 105 -18.68 0.80 4.80
C ARG A 105 -17.49 0.19 4.04
N SER A 106 -17.00 0.83 2.97
CA SER A 106 -15.76 0.41 2.32
C SER A 106 -14.53 0.97 3.03
N CYS A 107 -14.67 2.11 3.69
CA CYS A 107 -13.58 2.82 4.36
C CYS A 107 -13.87 2.95 5.86
N SER A 108 -12.81 2.84 6.65
CA SER A 108 -12.85 3.05 8.09
C SER A 108 -12.98 4.54 8.42
N ARG A 109 -14.11 4.94 9.00
CA ARG A 109 -14.33 6.34 9.41
C ARG A 109 -13.33 6.77 10.47
N ASP A 110 -13.04 5.91 11.43
CA ASP A 110 -12.10 6.19 12.51
C ASP A 110 -10.67 6.25 12.00
N GLY A 111 -10.30 5.36 11.07
CA GLY A 111 -8.99 5.39 10.41
C GLY A 111 -8.76 6.68 9.62
N LEU A 112 -9.73 7.10 8.82
CA LEU A 112 -9.65 8.36 8.06
C LEU A 112 -9.65 9.58 8.98
N ARG A 113 -10.40 9.54 10.10
CA ARG A 113 -10.37 10.60 11.10
C ARG A 113 -9.01 10.71 11.77
N ALA A 114 -8.41 9.58 12.18
CA ALA A 114 -7.08 9.54 12.76
C ALA A 114 -6.02 10.08 11.79
N LEU A 115 -6.08 9.67 10.52
CA LEU A 115 -5.19 10.17 9.47
C LEU A 115 -5.29 11.68 9.30
N ARG A 116 -6.51 12.21 9.13
CA ARG A 116 -6.75 13.67 9.02
C ARG A 116 -6.31 14.44 10.27
N HIS A 117 -6.48 13.86 11.46
CA HIS A 117 -6.01 14.45 12.71
C HIS A 117 -4.48 14.58 12.72
N CYS A 118 -3.75 13.55 12.31
CA CYS A 118 -2.29 13.61 12.18
C CYS A 118 -1.84 14.69 11.18
N MET A 119 -2.52 14.79 10.03
CA MET A 119 -2.24 15.85 9.03
C MET A 119 -2.50 17.24 9.60
N ALA A 120 -3.64 17.45 10.27
CA ALA A 120 -3.98 18.73 10.90
C ALA A 120 -3.02 19.11 12.03
N ALA A 121 -2.41 18.13 12.71
CA ALA A 121 -1.36 18.33 13.70
C ALA A 121 0.03 18.64 13.06
N GLY A 122 0.12 18.80 11.75
CA GLY A 122 1.35 19.10 11.02
C GLY A 122 2.31 17.91 10.87
N GLN A 123 1.87 16.69 11.17
CA GLN A 123 2.67 15.49 11.02
C GLN A 123 2.76 15.09 9.53
N ARG A 124 3.89 14.52 9.14
CA ARG A 124 4.05 13.88 7.82
C ARG A 124 3.38 12.52 7.86
N VAL A 125 2.25 12.39 7.16
CA VAL A 125 1.52 11.13 7.06
C VAL A 125 1.96 10.39 5.81
N VAL A 126 2.38 9.13 5.98
CA VAL A 126 2.79 8.25 4.88
C VAL A 126 2.00 6.96 4.93
N VAL A 127 1.30 6.65 3.84
CA VAL A 127 0.57 5.39 3.71
C VAL A 127 1.43 4.34 3.05
N VAL A 128 1.60 3.20 3.70
CA VAL A 128 2.48 2.12 3.26
C VAL A 128 1.67 0.87 3.01
N THR A 129 1.57 0.43 1.76
CA THR A 129 0.69 -0.68 1.39
C THR A 129 1.31 -1.64 0.37
N ALA A 130 0.84 -2.88 0.35
CA ALA A 130 1.12 -3.84 -0.70
C ALA A 130 0.24 -3.64 -1.96
N CYS A 131 -0.78 -2.79 -1.89
CA CYS A 131 -1.60 -2.40 -3.02
C CYS A 131 -0.75 -1.82 -4.15
N GLU A 132 -1.27 -1.74 -5.36
CA GLU A 132 -0.60 -1.07 -6.48
C GLU A 132 -0.69 0.44 -6.33
N GLN A 133 0.40 1.14 -6.72
CA GLN A 133 0.61 2.57 -6.47
C GLN A 133 -0.53 3.45 -7.03
N ARG A 134 -0.93 3.24 -8.29
CA ARG A 134 -1.98 4.05 -8.93
C ARG A 134 -3.35 3.79 -8.33
N LEU A 135 -3.64 2.52 -8.01
CA LEU A 135 -4.89 2.16 -7.35
C LEU A 135 -4.98 2.79 -5.97
N ALA A 136 -3.91 2.75 -5.19
CA ALA A 136 -3.87 3.40 -3.89
C ALA A 136 -4.03 4.93 -4.02
N GLN A 137 -3.33 5.56 -4.95
CA GLN A 137 -3.44 7.00 -5.23
C GLN A 137 -4.85 7.39 -5.69
N ALA A 138 -5.48 6.62 -6.59
CA ALA A 138 -6.85 6.87 -7.04
C ALA A 138 -7.86 6.79 -5.88
N ILE A 139 -7.69 5.83 -4.96
CA ILE A 139 -8.53 5.74 -3.76
C ILE A 139 -8.38 7.00 -2.89
N PHE A 140 -7.14 7.48 -2.66
CA PHE A 140 -6.91 8.69 -1.88
C PHE A 140 -7.42 9.94 -2.59
N HIS A 141 -7.32 10.02 -3.91
CA HIS A 141 -7.91 11.09 -4.72
C HIS A 141 -9.44 11.16 -4.52
N GLU A 142 -10.13 10.02 -4.63
CA GLU A 142 -11.58 9.93 -4.42
C GLU A 142 -12.02 10.25 -2.97
N LEU A 143 -11.11 10.03 -1.98
CA LEU A 143 -11.35 10.41 -0.58
C LEU A 143 -11.08 11.90 -0.28
N GLY A 144 -10.64 12.68 -1.28
CA GLY A 144 -10.21 14.07 -1.10
C GLY A 144 -8.93 14.20 -0.28
N LEU A 145 -8.02 13.25 -0.42
CA LEU A 145 -6.75 13.14 0.32
C LEU A 145 -5.57 12.93 -0.66
N ALA A 146 -5.61 13.58 -1.82
CA ALA A 146 -4.63 13.41 -2.88
C ALA A 146 -3.19 13.83 -2.48
N GLU A 147 -3.06 14.67 -1.45
CA GLU A 147 -1.79 15.14 -0.90
C GLU A 147 -1.08 14.13 0.00
N VAL A 148 -1.74 13.03 0.38
CA VAL A 148 -1.15 12.00 1.24
C VAL A 148 -0.07 11.24 0.48
N GLU A 149 1.12 11.16 1.07
CA GLU A 149 2.21 10.38 0.52
C GLU A 149 1.90 8.88 0.57
N VAL A 150 1.97 8.20 -0.57
CA VAL A 150 1.66 6.77 -0.69
C VAL A 150 2.87 6.01 -1.17
N LEU A 151 3.33 5.05 -0.38
CA LEU A 151 4.40 4.11 -0.72
C LEU A 151 3.80 2.71 -0.93
N ALA A 152 3.72 2.29 -2.18
CA ALA A 152 2.97 1.11 -2.59
C ALA A 152 3.77 0.20 -3.54
N SER A 153 3.18 -0.90 -3.96
CA SER A 153 3.77 -1.77 -4.97
C SER A 153 3.75 -1.12 -6.34
N ASN A 154 4.81 -1.30 -7.12
CA ASN A 154 4.90 -0.76 -8.46
C ASN A 154 4.54 -1.79 -9.52
N TRP A 155 3.68 -1.40 -10.45
CA TRP A 155 3.32 -2.17 -11.63
C TRP A 155 3.72 -1.40 -12.88
N ARG A 156 4.03 -2.12 -13.95
CA ARG A 156 4.42 -1.52 -15.24
C ARG A 156 3.78 -2.27 -16.39
N ASP A 157 3.62 -1.59 -17.50
CA ASP A 157 3.18 -2.20 -18.74
C ASP A 157 4.24 -3.17 -19.29
N GLY A 158 3.79 -4.18 -20.01
CA GLY A 158 4.60 -5.17 -20.66
C GLY A 158 3.89 -5.69 -21.90
N TRP A 159 4.55 -6.51 -22.70
CA TRP A 159 4.02 -7.05 -23.96
C TRP A 159 2.68 -7.77 -23.82
N SER A 160 2.38 -8.36 -22.65
CA SER A 160 1.12 -9.08 -22.39
C SER A 160 0.14 -8.32 -21.50
N GLY A 161 0.40 -7.03 -21.19
CA GLY A 161 -0.37 -6.19 -20.28
C GLY A 161 0.36 -5.88 -18.99
N MET A 162 -0.35 -5.28 -18.03
CA MET A 162 0.20 -4.84 -16.75
C MET A 162 0.77 -5.98 -15.91
N ARG A 163 1.94 -5.78 -15.34
CA ARG A 163 2.63 -6.75 -14.48
C ARG A 163 3.28 -6.09 -13.27
N GLN A 164 3.33 -6.81 -12.17
CA GLN A 164 4.04 -6.35 -10.99
C GLN A 164 5.54 -6.24 -11.26
N ALA A 165 6.10 -5.05 -11.10
CA ALA A 165 7.52 -4.77 -11.21
C ALA A 165 8.23 -4.91 -9.86
N GLN A 166 7.63 -4.35 -8.81
CA GLN A 166 8.15 -4.40 -7.45
C GLN A 166 7.00 -4.59 -6.47
N ALA A 167 7.13 -5.54 -5.55
CA ALA A 167 6.18 -5.77 -4.48
C ALA A 167 6.62 -5.03 -3.21
N ASN A 168 5.75 -4.22 -2.62
CA ASN A 168 6.01 -3.57 -1.34
C ASN A 168 5.58 -4.48 -0.18
N LEU A 169 6.35 -5.55 0.06
CA LEU A 169 6.08 -6.58 1.08
C LEU A 169 7.35 -6.98 1.83
N GLY A 170 7.23 -7.24 3.12
CA GLY A 170 8.33 -7.75 3.94
C GLY A 170 9.57 -6.85 3.92
N ALA A 171 10.72 -7.41 3.57
CA ALA A 171 12.00 -6.69 3.52
C ALA A 171 12.01 -5.53 2.49
N GLU A 172 11.29 -5.67 1.38
CA GLU A 172 11.20 -4.59 0.39
C GLU A 172 10.46 -3.36 0.93
N LYS A 173 9.47 -3.56 1.80
CA LYS A 173 8.78 -2.47 2.50
C LYS A 173 9.77 -1.65 3.33
N VAL A 174 10.65 -2.29 4.10
CA VAL A 174 11.68 -1.62 4.90
C VAL A 174 12.68 -0.86 4.02
N ARG A 175 13.13 -1.49 2.93
CA ARG A 175 14.05 -0.84 1.99
C ARG A 175 13.41 0.39 1.34
N LEU A 176 12.13 0.31 1.01
CA LEU A 176 11.40 1.44 0.45
C LEU A 176 11.30 2.58 1.47
N LEU A 177 10.93 2.28 2.71
CA LEU A 177 10.88 3.26 3.80
C LEU A 177 12.25 3.91 4.04
N ALA A 178 13.31 3.12 4.08
CA ALA A 178 14.67 3.64 4.26
C ALA A 178 15.10 4.57 3.11
N ARG A 179 14.77 4.26 1.86
CA ARG A 179 15.04 5.14 0.70
C ARG A 179 14.33 6.50 0.80
N HIS A 180 13.18 6.55 1.48
CA HIS A 180 12.43 7.78 1.72
C HIS A 180 12.78 8.46 3.05
N GLY A 181 13.86 8.02 3.73
CA GLY A 181 14.31 8.58 5.01
C GLY A 181 13.36 8.32 6.18
N LEU A 182 12.53 7.27 6.08
CA LEU A 182 11.51 6.93 7.08
C LEU A 182 12.03 5.85 8.03
N GLN A 183 12.95 6.21 8.90
CA GLN A 183 13.60 5.29 9.86
C GLN A 183 13.11 5.50 11.29
N ASP A 184 12.78 6.75 11.65
CA ASP A 184 12.36 7.13 13.00
C ASP A 184 10.95 7.73 12.94
N CYS A 185 9.94 6.89 13.09
CA CYS A 185 8.54 7.29 13.02
C CYS A 185 7.93 7.39 14.42
N VAL A 186 7.02 8.33 14.62
CA VAL A 186 6.32 8.51 15.91
C VAL A 186 5.35 7.36 16.15
N ALA A 187 4.58 7.00 15.15
CA ALA A 187 3.61 5.91 15.25
C ALA A 187 3.46 5.16 13.93
N ALA A 188 3.07 3.89 14.00
CA ALA A 188 2.71 3.08 12.85
C ALA A 188 1.41 2.31 13.12
N TYR A 189 0.43 2.48 12.23
CA TYR A 189 -0.89 1.85 12.28
C TYR A 189 -0.98 0.74 11.24
N SER A 190 -1.23 -0.49 11.64
CA SER A 190 -1.49 -1.60 10.71
C SER A 190 -2.40 -2.65 11.33
N ALA A 191 -3.00 -3.49 10.49
CA ALA A 191 -3.85 -4.60 10.88
C ALA A 191 -3.16 -5.99 10.69
N SER A 192 -1.95 -6.04 10.12
CA SER A 192 -1.32 -7.28 9.68
C SER A 192 0.04 -7.54 10.32
N LEU A 193 0.23 -8.74 10.89
CA LEU A 193 1.55 -9.19 11.39
C LEU A 193 2.65 -9.21 10.31
N LEU A 194 2.31 -9.14 9.04
CA LEU A 194 3.29 -8.99 7.95
C LEU A 194 3.99 -7.62 7.99
N ASP A 195 3.44 -6.66 8.74
CA ASP A 195 3.96 -5.30 8.89
C ASP A 195 4.85 -5.12 10.14
N VAL A 196 5.23 -6.21 10.84
CA VAL A 196 6.23 -6.15 11.92
C VAL A 196 7.46 -5.32 11.55
N PRO A 197 8.03 -5.43 10.33
CA PRO A 197 9.17 -4.60 9.94
C PRO A 197 8.87 -3.09 9.92
N MET A 198 7.63 -2.69 9.61
CA MET A 198 7.19 -1.29 9.63
C MET A 198 7.03 -0.79 11.08
N TRP A 199 6.45 -1.58 11.98
CA TRP A 199 6.29 -1.22 13.38
C TRP A 199 7.63 -1.05 14.11
N ARG A 200 8.67 -1.79 13.70
CA ARG A 200 10.02 -1.63 14.27
C ARG A 200 10.66 -0.28 14.00
N LEU A 201 10.15 0.47 13.04
CA LEU A 201 10.61 1.82 12.70
C LEU A 201 9.83 2.90 13.46
N ALA A 202 8.85 2.53 14.28
CA ALA A 202 7.98 3.47 14.98
C ALA A 202 8.13 3.35 16.49
N ALA A 203 8.13 4.49 17.18
CA ALA A 203 8.16 4.54 18.64
C ALA A 203 6.88 3.94 19.24
N GLN A 204 5.73 4.14 18.56
CA GLN A 204 4.44 3.58 18.98
C GLN A 204 3.90 2.61 17.91
N ALA A 205 3.70 1.36 18.27
CA ALA A 205 3.03 0.36 17.46
C ALA A 205 1.53 0.34 17.77
N VAL A 206 0.69 0.55 16.75
CA VAL A 206 -0.77 0.53 16.88
C VAL A 206 -1.37 -0.57 16.01
N LEU A 207 -1.94 -1.59 16.65
CA LEU A 207 -2.64 -2.69 15.99
C LEU A 207 -4.12 -2.36 15.83
N VAL A 208 -4.56 -2.16 14.58
CA VAL A 208 -5.94 -1.83 14.23
C VAL A 208 -6.73 -3.13 14.03
N ASN A 209 -7.88 -3.23 14.68
CA ASN A 209 -8.85 -4.34 14.56
C ASN A 209 -8.24 -5.74 14.81
N GLY A 210 -7.05 -5.80 15.41
CA GLY A 210 -6.39 -7.07 15.69
C GLY A 210 -7.00 -7.83 16.88
N THR A 211 -6.91 -9.16 16.85
CA THR A 211 -7.32 -10.00 17.96
C THR A 211 -6.32 -9.91 19.13
N PRO A 212 -6.72 -10.23 20.39
CA PRO A 212 -5.79 -10.30 21.51
C PRO A 212 -4.60 -11.25 21.27
N GLY A 213 -4.81 -12.33 20.51
CA GLY A 213 -3.75 -13.26 20.13
C GLY A 213 -2.73 -12.63 19.15
N CYS A 214 -3.21 -11.82 18.19
CA CYS A 214 -2.33 -11.06 17.29
C CYS A 214 -1.52 -10.02 18.06
N CYS A 215 -2.16 -9.33 19.03
CA CYS A 215 -1.49 -8.34 19.88
C CYS A 215 -0.31 -8.97 20.63
N ARG A 216 -0.54 -10.07 21.36
CA ARG A 216 0.53 -10.79 22.08
C ARG A 216 1.68 -11.23 21.16
N ARG A 217 1.37 -11.75 19.96
CA ARG A 217 2.41 -12.14 18.99
C ARG A 217 3.22 -10.94 18.51
N LEU A 218 2.56 -9.81 18.32
CA LEU A 218 3.21 -8.58 17.91
C LEU A 218 4.10 -8.03 19.01
N GLU A 219 3.64 -7.99 20.27
CA GLU A 219 4.42 -7.60 21.44
C GLU A 219 5.67 -8.48 21.61
N GLN A 220 5.51 -9.80 21.44
CA GLN A 220 6.67 -10.73 21.45
C GLN A 220 7.67 -10.44 20.32
N ALA A 221 7.19 -10.08 19.12
CA ALA A 221 8.04 -9.79 17.96
C ALA A 221 8.75 -8.43 18.08
N LEU A 222 8.15 -7.45 18.77
CA LEU A 222 8.68 -6.09 18.94
C LEU A 222 9.49 -5.95 20.24
N GLY A 223 9.20 -6.74 21.27
CA GLY A 223 9.81 -6.63 22.61
C GLY A 223 9.25 -5.50 23.47
N HIS A 224 8.16 -4.86 23.06
CA HIS A 224 7.48 -3.80 23.82
C HIS A 224 5.97 -3.86 23.66
N ALA A 225 5.24 -3.11 24.50
CA ALA A 225 3.78 -3.04 24.49
C ALA A 225 3.25 -2.44 23.18
N VAL A 226 2.08 -2.94 22.75
CA VAL A 226 1.39 -2.53 21.52
C VAL A 226 0.01 -1.97 21.89
N THR A 227 -0.31 -0.81 21.36
CA THR A 227 -1.65 -0.22 21.49
C THR A 227 -2.60 -0.93 20.54
N ARG A 228 -3.71 -1.47 21.04
CA ARG A 228 -4.76 -2.06 20.23
C ARG A 228 -5.96 -1.12 20.14
N VAL A 229 -6.41 -0.84 18.92
CA VAL A 229 -7.59 -0.02 18.64
C VAL A 229 -8.62 -0.80 17.82
N ALA A 230 -9.91 -0.53 18.08
CA ALA A 230 -11.02 -1.03 17.27
C ALA A 230 -11.62 0.14 16.50
N TRP A 231 -11.52 0.10 15.18
CA TRP A 231 -12.03 1.13 14.27
C TRP A 231 -13.21 0.61 13.45
N HIS A 232 -14.18 1.50 13.22
CA HIS A 232 -15.42 1.20 12.49
C HIS A 232 -15.67 2.15 11.33
#